data_dc616791c0123c669a41041f15c79509
#
_entry.id   dc616791c0123c669a41041f15c79509
#
_cell.length_a   1.000
_cell.length_b   1.000
_cell.length_c   1.000
_cell.angle_alpha   90.00
_cell.angle_beta   90.00
_cell.angle_gamma   90.00
#
_symmetry.space_group_name_H-M   'P 1'
#
loop_
_entity.id
_entity.type
_entity.pdbx_description
1 polymer ?
#
loop_
_entity_poly.entity_id
_entity_poly.type
_entity_poly.pdbx_seq_one_letter_code
_entity_poly.pdbx_strand_id
1 'polypeptide(L)'
;MKPLNGIKVIDLTHMLAGPYAGMVVADLGAEVVKVEPLKTGEMTRGLLKSDPNYSFKEFGAYFLTLNRNKKSISLDLKSEQGLEVFYDLVKSADVVLNNFSAGVVKKLKIDFDSLKSINPKIITCSITGFGETGPHSSRPAYDQIVQAYSGGMSITGPDANTPTRAGIPIGDLGSGLYSVIGILSALLSREKTNMGQHIDMSLLDVQISLLTYMATMQTLSNVDPEPIGNAHFVHVPYNSFTTLDGFVVIAVITDAFWEALLNVVNVDRLRDPQFSKSIDRLKNQELIESELNKILSTKPSAYWIRALNEAKVPCGPINTFSQALSDEQVLHRNMIVEVEHPDGGKVKMPGNPVKLSHTNEESYSPPPHLGSHTKEILRDWSKYSDDKIQALMNENIIQSVD
;
A
#
# COMPACT_ATOMS: atom_id res chain seq x y z
N MET A 1 21.68 10.26 5.71
CA MET A 1 20.68 11.18 5.12
C MET A 1 19.70 10.36 4.30
N LYS A 2 18.41 10.60 4.44
CA LYS A 2 17.34 9.91 3.65
C LYS A 2 17.11 10.60 2.31
N PRO A 3 16.58 9.93 1.27
CA PRO A 3 16.48 10.48 -0.09
C PRO A 3 15.57 11.69 -0.23
N LEU A 4 14.51 11.82 0.58
CA LEU A 4 13.58 12.94 0.54
C LEU A 4 13.84 13.98 1.65
N ASN A 5 15.02 13.97 2.25
CA ASN A 5 15.35 14.96 3.28
C ASN A 5 15.25 16.39 2.72
N GLY A 6 14.53 17.25 3.43
CA GLY A 6 14.25 18.63 3.02
C GLY A 6 12.96 18.81 2.21
N ILE A 7 12.30 17.73 1.77
CA ILE A 7 10.98 17.79 1.14
C ILE A 7 9.91 17.90 2.21
N LYS A 8 9.01 18.88 2.07
CA LYS A 8 7.91 19.18 2.98
C LYS A 8 6.57 18.79 2.39
N VAL A 9 5.83 17.92 3.07
CA VAL A 9 4.55 17.37 2.61
C VAL A 9 3.44 17.72 3.59
N ILE A 10 2.37 18.32 3.10
CA ILE A 10 1.10 18.48 3.82
C ILE A 10 0.23 17.25 3.50
N ASP A 11 -0.15 16.51 4.51
CA ASP A 11 -1.00 15.31 4.42
C ASP A 11 -2.40 15.61 4.96
N LEU A 12 -3.39 15.74 4.06
CA LEU A 12 -4.81 15.94 4.37
C LEU A 12 -5.62 14.63 4.30
N THR A 13 -4.94 13.49 4.22
CA THR A 13 -5.57 12.21 3.89
C THR A 13 -6.20 11.52 5.08
N HIS A 14 -7.16 10.64 4.79
CA HIS A 14 -7.89 9.80 5.73
C HIS A 14 -7.87 8.33 5.28
N MET A 15 -8.15 7.41 6.17
CA MET A 15 -8.29 5.98 5.92
C MET A 15 -6.97 5.30 5.51
N LEU A 16 -6.84 4.80 4.26
CA LEU A 16 -5.73 3.92 3.88
C LEU A 16 -4.84 4.45 2.75
N ALA A 17 -5.35 4.63 1.55
CA ALA A 17 -4.55 4.90 0.35
C ALA A 17 -3.63 6.12 0.52
N GLY A 18 -4.19 7.26 0.94
CA GLY A 18 -3.45 8.48 1.17
C GLY A 18 -2.50 8.43 2.37
N PRO A 19 -2.97 8.00 3.56
CA PRO A 19 -2.08 7.85 4.71
C PRO A 19 -0.91 6.89 4.45
N TYR A 20 -1.12 5.83 3.66
CA TYR A 20 -0.07 4.92 3.23
C TYR A 20 0.96 5.62 2.32
N ALA A 21 0.50 6.41 1.34
CA ALA A 21 1.41 7.23 0.52
C ALA A 21 2.22 8.21 1.39
N GLY A 22 1.54 8.93 2.30
CA GLY A 22 2.18 9.85 3.25
C GLY A 22 3.21 9.16 4.14
N MET A 23 2.92 7.95 4.62
CA MET A 23 3.87 7.14 5.40
C MET A 23 5.09 6.74 4.58
N VAL A 24 4.91 6.29 3.34
CA VAL A 24 6.03 5.86 2.49
C VAL A 24 6.97 7.03 2.20
N VAL A 25 6.46 8.21 1.87
CA VAL A 25 7.33 9.39 1.65
C VAL A 25 7.99 9.87 2.95
N ALA A 26 7.33 9.71 4.11
CA ALA A 26 7.91 9.99 5.42
C ALA A 26 9.05 9.01 5.76
N ASP A 27 8.86 7.72 5.51
CA ASP A 27 9.91 6.70 5.68
C ASP A 27 11.12 6.99 4.79
N LEU A 28 10.90 7.56 3.60
CA LEU A 28 11.95 8.00 2.68
C LEU A 28 12.59 9.35 3.08
N GLY A 29 12.10 10.01 4.14
CA GLY A 29 12.75 11.18 4.73
C GLY A 29 12.08 12.52 4.49
N ALA A 30 10.93 12.58 3.85
CA ALA A 30 10.14 13.80 3.77
C ALA A 30 9.63 14.20 5.17
N GLU A 31 9.59 15.51 5.43
CA GLU A 31 8.90 16.05 6.60
C GLU A 31 7.39 16.09 6.30
N VAL A 32 6.65 15.10 6.82
CA VAL A 32 5.20 14.98 6.57
C VAL A 32 4.42 15.53 7.74
N VAL A 33 3.62 16.56 7.48
CA VAL A 33 2.73 17.20 8.43
C VAL A 33 1.29 16.85 8.09
N LYS A 34 0.69 16.04 8.97
CA LYS A 34 -0.71 15.66 8.86
C LYS A 34 -1.58 16.78 9.41
N VAL A 35 -2.43 17.36 8.57
CA VAL A 35 -3.40 18.40 8.93
C VAL A 35 -4.73 17.75 9.20
N GLU A 36 -5.23 17.92 10.41
CA GLU A 36 -6.37 17.17 10.92
C GLU A 36 -7.46 18.10 11.47
N PRO A 37 -8.75 17.69 11.37
CA PRO A 37 -9.84 18.43 12.03
C PRO A 37 -9.65 18.52 13.54
N LEU A 38 -10.15 19.62 14.10
CA LEU A 38 -10.13 19.83 15.55
C LEU A 38 -10.88 18.69 16.27
N LYS A 39 -10.44 18.35 17.48
CA LYS A 39 -11.07 17.41 18.42
C LYS A 39 -11.10 15.94 17.96
N THR A 40 -11.42 15.68 16.71
CA THR A 40 -11.62 14.30 16.21
C THR A 40 -10.40 13.71 15.51
N GLY A 41 -9.62 14.56 14.85
CA GLY A 41 -8.55 14.13 13.96
C GLY A 41 -9.08 13.39 12.74
N GLU A 42 -8.20 12.67 12.07
CA GLU A 42 -8.56 11.83 10.93
C GLU A 42 -9.27 10.53 11.39
N MET A 43 -10.03 9.92 10.49
CA MET A 43 -11.00 8.86 10.83
C MET A 43 -10.37 7.63 11.50
N THR A 44 -9.14 7.24 11.13
CA THR A 44 -8.52 6.02 11.68
C THR A 44 -8.07 6.17 13.13
N ARG A 45 -8.03 7.39 13.68
CA ARG A 45 -7.79 7.60 15.12
C ARG A 45 -8.85 6.94 15.99
N GLY A 46 -10.10 6.87 15.47
CA GLY A 46 -11.21 6.20 16.15
C GLY A 46 -11.30 4.70 15.90
N LEU A 47 -10.68 4.22 14.82
CA LEU A 47 -10.78 2.81 14.43
C LEU A 47 -9.97 1.92 15.38
N LEU A 48 -10.61 0.89 15.93
CA LEU A 48 -10.02 -0.09 16.85
C LEU A 48 -9.43 0.49 18.14
N LYS A 49 -9.62 1.79 18.42
CA LYS A 49 -9.04 2.49 19.56
C LYS A 49 -9.39 1.81 20.89
N SER A 50 -10.61 1.33 21.02
CA SER A 50 -11.13 0.72 22.25
C SER A 50 -11.07 -0.81 22.26
N ASP A 51 -10.50 -1.44 21.21
CA ASP A 51 -10.34 -2.87 21.15
C ASP A 51 -8.99 -3.27 21.76
N PRO A 52 -8.98 -3.99 22.91
CA PRO A 52 -7.74 -4.33 23.61
C PRO A 52 -6.83 -5.27 22.82
N ASN A 53 -7.35 -5.99 21.82
CA ASN A 53 -6.58 -6.90 20.98
C ASN A 53 -5.87 -6.18 19.81
N TYR A 54 -6.43 -5.04 19.39
CA TYR A 54 -5.98 -4.33 18.17
C TYR A 54 -5.63 -2.87 18.43
N SER A 55 -5.43 -2.50 19.70
CA SER A 55 -4.95 -1.18 20.09
C SER A 55 -3.77 -1.27 21.03
N PHE A 56 -3.00 -0.19 21.09
CA PHE A 56 -1.98 0.01 22.09
C PHE A 56 -2.05 1.45 22.60
N LYS A 57 -2.28 1.62 23.91
CA LYS A 57 -2.40 2.95 24.56
C LYS A 57 -3.32 3.92 23.79
N GLU A 58 -4.55 3.49 23.53
CA GLU A 58 -5.58 4.26 22.83
C GLU A 58 -5.32 4.56 21.34
N PHE A 59 -4.26 4.04 20.73
CA PHE A 59 -4.07 4.08 19.29
C PHE A 59 -4.41 2.72 18.70
N GLY A 60 -5.38 2.67 17.79
CA GLY A 60 -5.70 1.45 17.05
C GLY A 60 -4.61 1.10 16.04
N ALA A 61 -4.45 -0.20 15.74
CA ALA A 61 -3.43 -0.72 14.85
C ALA A 61 -3.41 -0.03 13.46
N TYR A 62 -4.58 0.40 13.01
CA TYR A 62 -4.71 1.12 11.74
C TYR A 62 -3.96 2.45 11.75
N PHE A 63 -4.22 3.29 12.76
CA PHE A 63 -3.55 4.58 12.91
C PHE A 63 -2.06 4.42 13.21
N LEU A 64 -1.71 3.47 14.09
CA LEU A 64 -0.33 3.16 14.47
C LEU A 64 0.54 2.88 13.24
N THR A 65 0.07 1.99 12.35
CA THR A 65 0.84 1.56 11.19
C THR A 65 1.05 2.70 10.18
N LEU A 66 0.03 3.51 9.91
CA LEU A 66 0.01 4.44 8.78
C LEU A 66 0.58 5.83 9.11
N ASN A 67 0.84 6.13 10.38
CA ASN A 67 1.19 7.50 10.78
C ASN A 67 2.54 7.66 11.50
N ARG A 68 3.38 6.61 11.50
CA ARG A 68 4.78 6.75 11.92
C ARG A 68 5.52 7.76 11.03
N ASN A 69 6.54 8.39 11.57
CA ASN A 69 7.36 9.42 10.89
C ASN A 69 6.58 10.67 10.45
N LYS A 70 5.33 10.85 10.90
CA LYS A 70 4.55 12.05 10.62
C LYS A 70 4.47 12.97 11.83
N LYS A 71 4.33 14.26 11.58
CA LYS A 71 3.90 15.26 12.56
C LYS A 71 2.39 15.48 12.42
N SER A 72 1.73 15.97 13.47
CA SER A 72 0.29 16.28 13.44
C SER A 72 0.06 17.71 13.85
N ILE A 73 -0.74 18.42 13.05
CA ILE A 73 -1.32 19.72 13.41
C ILE A 73 -2.86 19.62 13.35
N SER A 74 -3.52 20.30 14.25
CA SER A 74 -4.97 20.35 14.29
C SER A 74 -5.47 21.73 13.87
N LEU A 75 -6.28 21.79 12.79
CA LEU A 75 -6.64 23.03 12.09
C LEU A 75 -8.07 22.97 11.55
N ASP A 76 -8.85 24.03 11.78
CA ASP A 76 -10.17 24.18 11.16
C ASP A 76 -10.08 24.75 9.73
N LEU A 77 -9.92 23.89 8.75
CA LEU A 77 -9.90 24.28 7.32
C LEU A 77 -11.21 24.88 6.79
N LYS A 78 -12.30 24.83 7.55
CA LYS A 78 -13.60 25.38 7.12
C LYS A 78 -13.75 26.85 7.47
N SER A 79 -12.97 27.37 8.40
CA SER A 79 -12.95 28.79 8.76
C SER A 79 -12.05 29.58 7.80
N GLU A 80 -12.33 30.86 7.59
CA GLU A 80 -11.49 31.73 6.78
C GLU A 80 -10.07 31.85 7.35
N GLN A 81 -9.96 32.05 8.66
CA GLN A 81 -8.67 32.12 9.35
C GLN A 81 -7.89 30.81 9.25
N GLY A 82 -8.57 29.65 9.38
CA GLY A 82 -7.92 28.36 9.22
C GLY A 82 -7.41 28.14 7.79
N LEU A 83 -8.15 28.63 6.79
CA LEU A 83 -7.70 28.59 5.40
C LEU A 83 -6.47 29.50 5.18
N GLU A 84 -6.41 30.68 5.81
CA GLU A 84 -5.23 31.55 5.78
C GLU A 84 -4.01 30.87 6.41
N VAL A 85 -4.19 30.23 7.56
CA VAL A 85 -3.11 29.42 8.20
C VAL A 85 -2.64 28.32 7.27
N PHE A 86 -3.56 27.62 6.60
CA PHE A 86 -3.21 26.59 5.62
C PHE A 86 -2.42 27.16 4.44
N TYR A 87 -2.81 28.31 3.92
CA TYR A 87 -2.07 28.97 2.84
C TYR A 87 -0.66 29.39 3.26
N ASP A 88 -0.48 29.82 4.50
CA ASP A 88 0.85 30.14 5.02
C ASP A 88 1.74 28.88 5.14
N LEU A 89 1.16 27.72 5.46
CA LEU A 89 1.87 26.44 5.40
C LEU A 89 2.25 26.05 3.96
N VAL A 90 1.34 26.26 3.00
CA VAL A 90 1.56 25.94 1.57
C VAL A 90 2.72 26.74 0.97
N LYS A 91 2.99 27.98 1.45
CA LYS A 91 4.16 28.76 1.01
C LYS A 91 5.49 28.05 1.23
N SER A 92 5.57 27.21 2.26
CA SER A 92 6.77 26.45 2.61
C SER A 92 6.73 24.99 2.18
N ALA A 93 5.57 24.50 1.70
CA ALA A 93 5.39 23.09 1.33
C ALA A 93 5.84 22.81 -0.11
N ASP A 94 6.25 21.56 -0.33
CA ASP A 94 6.57 21.03 -1.65
C ASP A 94 5.39 20.25 -2.23
N VAL A 95 4.64 19.53 -1.38
CA VAL A 95 3.56 18.64 -1.80
C VAL A 95 2.35 18.82 -0.88
N VAL A 96 1.15 18.82 -1.46
CA VAL A 96 -0.13 18.67 -0.74
C VAL A 96 -0.79 17.39 -1.22
N LEU A 97 -1.00 16.44 -0.30
CA LEU A 97 -1.62 15.14 -0.55
C LEU A 97 -3.00 15.10 0.09
N ASN A 98 -4.01 14.69 -0.67
CA ASN A 98 -5.38 14.50 -0.17
C ASN A 98 -6.07 13.29 -0.80
N ASN A 99 -7.12 12.79 -0.17
CA ASN A 99 -8.01 11.78 -0.73
C ASN A 99 -9.49 12.12 -0.47
N PHE A 100 -9.83 13.40 -0.57
CA PHE A 100 -11.19 13.85 -0.53
C PHE A 100 -11.96 13.42 -1.79
N SER A 101 -13.27 13.32 -1.66
CA SER A 101 -14.14 13.10 -2.83
C SER A 101 -13.97 14.22 -3.85
N ALA A 102 -14.13 13.90 -5.13
CA ALA A 102 -14.01 14.86 -6.22
C ALA A 102 -14.84 16.14 -5.95
N GLY A 103 -14.24 17.29 -6.20
CA GLY A 103 -14.84 18.60 -5.99
C GLY A 103 -14.79 19.17 -4.57
N VAL A 104 -14.42 18.38 -3.55
CA VAL A 104 -14.28 18.88 -2.17
C VAL A 104 -13.12 19.87 -2.05
N VAL A 105 -11.96 19.55 -2.64
CA VAL A 105 -10.79 20.45 -2.64
C VAL A 105 -11.11 21.81 -3.23
N LYS A 106 -11.93 21.85 -4.30
CA LYS A 106 -12.37 23.10 -4.91
C LYS A 106 -13.31 23.91 -4.01
N LYS A 107 -14.23 23.24 -3.32
CA LYS A 107 -15.12 23.90 -2.33
C LYS A 107 -14.33 24.48 -1.16
N LEU A 108 -13.28 23.81 -0.74
CA LEU A 108 -12.39 24.27 0.33
C LEU A 108 -11.34 25.28 -0.15
N LYS A 109 -11.27 25.56 -1.45
CA LYS A 109 -10.26 26.43 -2.09
C LYS A 109 -8.82 25.96 -1.85
N ILE A 110 -8.64 24.64 -1.81
CA ILE A 110 -7.32 23.98 -1.65
C ILE A 110 -6.98 23.09 -2.85
N ASP A 111 -7.65 23.33 -3.99
CA ASP A 111 -7.34 22.73 -5.29
C ASP A 111 -6.03 23.29 -5.87
N PHE A 112 -5.50 22.62 -6.90
CA PHE A 112 -4.22 22.98 -7.49
C PHE A 112 -4.17 24.44 -7.97
N ASP A 113 -5.20 24.94 -8.64
CA ASP A 113 -5.20 26.30 -9.19
C ASP A 113 -5.16 27.35 -8.07
N SER A 114 -5.91 27.11 -6.99
CA SER A 114 -5.88 27.96 -5.79
C SER A 114 -4.48 27.95 -5.15
N LEU A 115 -3.88 26.77 -4.96
CA LEU A 115 -2.58 26.65 -4.27
C LEU A 115 -1.41 27.10 -5.15
N LYS A 116 -1.48 26.91 -6.47
CA LYS A 116 -0.47 27.40 -7.42
C LYS A 116 -0.34 28.90 -7.41
N SER A 117 -1.42 29.63 -7.16
CA SER A 117 -1.38 31.10 -7.04
C SER A 117 -0.57 31.58 -5.84
N ILE A 118 -0.45 30.73 -4.79
CA ILE A 118 0.29 31.00 -3.55
C ILE A 118 1.73 30.49 -3.66
N ASN A 119 1.90 29.29 -4.21
CA ASN A 119 3.20 28.64 -4.41
C ASN A 119 3.24 28.01 -5.81
N PRO A 120 3.83 28.67 -6.82
CA PRO A 120 3.89 28.15 -8.19
C PRO A 120 4.65 26.81 -8.32
N LYS A 121 5.41 26.43 -7.31
CA LYS A 121 6.18 25.17 -7.27
C LYS A 121 5.44 24.04 -6.58
N ILE A 122 4.24 24.29 -6.04
CA ILE A 122 3.49 23.29 -5.30
C ILE A 122 3.11 22.11 -6.19
N ILE A 123 3.29 20.92 -5.66
CA ILE A 123 2.77 19.68 -6.24
C ILE A 123 1.54 19.30 -5.44
N THR A 124 0.42 19.01 -6.10
CA THR A 124 -0.76 18.47 -5.44
C THR A 124 -1.01 17.05 -5.92
N CYS A 125 -1.46 16.17 -5.02
CA CYS A 125 -1.86 14.81 -5.35
C CYS A 125 -3.22 14.52 -4.72
N SER A 126 -4.22 14.27 -5.56
CA SER A 126 -5.57 13.87 -5.14
C SER A 126 -5.78 12.40 -5.45
N ILE A 127 -6.17 11.61 -4.44
CA ILE A 127 -6.49 10.19 -4.60
C ILE A 127 -7.99 10.03 -4.49
N THR A 128 -8.64 9.58 -5.57
CA THR A 128 -10.10 9.42 -5.63
C THR A 128 -10.46 8.02 -6.14
N GLY A 129 -11.73 7.62 -5.99
CA GLY A 129 -12.17 6.29 -6.45
C GLY A 129 -12.11 6.12 -7.96
N PHE A 130 -12.56 7.15 -8.71
CA PHE A 130 -12.76 7.08 -10.16
C PHE A 130 -12.06 8.19 -10.95
N GLY A 131 -11.16 8.95 -10.32
CA GLY A 131 -10.56 10.15 -10.92
C GLY A 131 -11.39 11.41 -10.70
N GLU A 132 -10.79 12.58 -10.93
CA GLU A 132 -11.46 13.87 -10.75
C GLU A 132 -12.37 14.22 -11.94
N THR A 133 -12.26 13.50 -13.05
CA THR A 133 -13.02 13.74 -14.27
C THR A 133 -13.77 12.48 -14.73
N GLY A 134 -14.64 12.63 -15.72
CA GLY A 134 -15.37 11.51 -16.31
C GLY A 134 -16.73 11.22 -15.63
N PRO A 135 -17.49 10.25 -16.16
CA PRO A 135 -18.90 10.03 -15.80
C PRO A 135 -19.10 9.53 -14.35
N HIS A 136 -18.08 9.00 -13.72
CA HIS A 136 -18.15 8.43 -12.37
C HIS A 136 -17.37 9.23 -11.32
N SER A 137 -16.82 10.38 -11.65
CA SER A 137 -15.98 11.19 -10.75
C SER A 137 -16.68 11.55 -9.44
N SER A 138 -18.00 11.75 -9.44
CA SER A 138 -18.78 12.08 -8.24
C SER A 138 -19.21 10.86 -7.39
N ARG A 139 -18.93 9.63 -7.85
CA ARG A 139 -19.35 8.42 -7.13
C ARG A 139 -18.40 8.13 -5.95
N PRO A 140 -18.94 7.85 -4.76
CA PRO A 140 -18.11 7.38 -3.66
C PRO A 140 -17.57 5.97 -3.94
N ALA A 141 -16.31 5.73 -3.58
CA ALA A 141 -15.71 4.41 -3.65
C ALA A 141 -14.70 4.19 -2.53
N TYR A 142 -14.56 2.94 -2.16
CA TYR A 142 -13.50 2.38 -1.34
C TYR A 142 -12.88 1.20 -2.10
N ASP A 143 -11.80 0.66 -1.59
CA ASP A 143 -11.04 -0.45 -2.15
C ASP A 143 -11.90 -1.55 -2.78
N GLN A 144 -12.84 -2.13 -2.01
CA GLN A 144 -13.65 -3.26 -2.49
C GLN A 144 -14.54 -2.88 -3.69
N ILE A 145 -15.03 -1.64 -3.76
CA ILE A 145 -15.85 -1.18 -4.89
C ILE A 145 -15.02 -1.14 -6.16
N VAL A 146 -13.80 -0.63 -6.10
CA VAL A 146 -12.93 -0.55 -7.28
C VAL A 146 -12.35 -1.91 -7.66
N GLN A 147 -12.10 -2.82 -6.73
CA GLN A 147 -11.76 -4.21 -7.02
C GLN A 147 -12.87 -4.91 -7.81
N ALA A 148 -14.13 -4.70 -7.42
CA ALA A 148 -15.27 -5.24 -8.16
C ALA A 148 -15.42 -4.59 -9.54
N TYR A 149 -15.27 -3.27 -9.61
CA TYR A 149 -15.50 -2.49 -10.83
C TYR A 149 -14.42 -2.70 -11.89
N SER A 150 -13.18 -2.97 -11.48
CA SER A 150 -12.05 -3.19 -12.38
C SER A 150 -12.01 -4.55 -13.06
N GLY A 151 -12.87 -5.50 -12.65
CA GLY A 151 -12.80 -6.88 -13.09
C GLY A 151 -11.86 -7.76 -12.24
N GLY A 152 -11.08 -7.19 -11.31
CA GLY A 152 -10.17 -7.97 -10.47
C GLY A 152 -10.86 -9.07 -9.66
N MET A 153 -12.08 -8.84 -9.19
CA MET A 153 -12.86 -9.85 -8.45
C MET A 153 -13.40 -10.97 -9.34
N SER A 154 -13.61 -10.74 -10.64
CA SER A 154 -14.11 -11.78 -11.55
C SER A 154 -13.07 -12.85 -11.87
N ILE A 155 -11.79 -12.54 -11.68
CA ILE A 155 -10.66 -13.47 -11.91
C ILE A 155 -10.07 -14.02 -10.60
N THR A 156 -10.60 -13.60 -9.45
CA THR A 156 -10.12 -14.01 -8.12
C THR A 156 -11.18 -14.86 -7.44
N GLY A 157 -10.78 -16.03 -6.96
CA GLY A 157 -11.69 -16.97 -6.29
C GLY A 157 -11.50 -18.38 -6.77
N PRO A 158 -12.26 -19.34 -6.18
CA PRO A 158 -12.18 -20.75 -6.55
C PRO A 158 -12.87 -21.05 -7.88
N ASP A 159 -13.91 -20.29 -8.23
CA ASP A 159 -14.72 -20.46 -9.44
C ASP A 159 -15.47 -19.16 -9.80
N ALA A 160 -16.10 -19.14 -10.98
CA ALA A 160 -16.85 -17.99 -11.49
C ALA A 160 -18.11 -17.63 -10.68
N ASN A 161 -18.61 -18.51 -9.82
CA ASN A 161 -19.79 -18.28 -8.99
C ASN A 161 -19.43 -17.67 -7.63
N THR A 162 -18.14 -17.61 -7.32
CA THR A 162 -17.63 -17.12 -6.02
C THR A 162 -16.61 -15.99 -6.21
N PRO A 163 -17.00 -14.84 -6.81
CA PRO A 163 -16.10 -13.70 -6.97
C PRO A 163 -15.54 -13.24 -5.63
N THR A 164 -14.22 -13.14 -5.53
CA THR A 164 -13.54 -12.90 -4.26
C THR A 164 -12.60 -11.69 -4.39
N ARG A 165 -12.61 -10.81 -3.39
CA ARG A 165 -11.63 -9.73 -3.33
C ARG A 165 -10.24 -10.26 -2.97
N ALA A 166 -9.20 -9.53 -3.33
CA ALA A 166 -7.87 -9.78 -2.79
C ALA A 166 -7.86 -9.66 -1.26
N GLY A 167 -7.11 -10.51 -0.57
CA GLY A 167 -7.04 -10.51 0.90
C GLY A 167 -6.53 -9.19 1.49
N ILE A 168 -5.60 -8.53 0.79
CA ILE A 168 -5.15 -7.17 1.11
C ILE A 168 -5.94 -6.14 0.29
N PRO A 169 -6.13 -4.90 0.76
CA PRO A 169 -6.81 -3.83 0.02
C PRO A 169 -5.93 -3.30 -1.12
N ILE A 170 -5.82 -4.06 -2.19
CA ILE A 170 -4.87 -3.82 -3.30
C ILE A 170 -5.16 -2.52 -4.06
N GLY A 171 -6.41 -2.09 -4.14
CA GLY A 171 -6.80 -0.82 -4.75
C GLY A 171 -6.25 0.37 -3.99
N ASP A 172 -6.44 0.39 -2.68
CA ASP A 172 -5.91 1.44 -1.81
C ASP A 172 -4.38 1.42 -1.78
N LEU A 173 -3.77 0.27 -1.51
CA LEU A 173 -2.31 0.15 -1.38
C LEU A 173 -1.60 0.44 -2.71
N GLY A 174 -2.13 -0.08 -3.81
CA GLY A 174 -1.61 0.21 -5.14
C GLY A 174 -1.69 1.70 -5.48
N SER A 175 -2.83 2.35 -5.18
CA SER A 175 -3.00 3.79 -5.43
C SER A 175 -2.07 4.63 -4.54
N GLY A 176 -1.86 4.21 -3.29
CA GLY A 176 -0.87 4.83 -2.42
C GLY A 176 0.54 4.78 -3.01
N LEU A 177 0.97 3.62 -3.51
CA LEU A 177 2.29 3.45 -4.15
C LEU A 177 2.41 4.24 -5.46
N TYR A 178 1.38 4.21 -6.33
CA TYR A 178 1.40 5.02 -7.56
C TYR A 178 1.37 6.52 -7.27
N SER A 179 0.73 6.94 -6.18
CA SER A 179 0.81 8.34 -5.71
C SER A 179 2.23 8.73 -5.33
N VAL A 180 2.96 7.85 -4.64
CA VAL A 180 4.39 8.08 -4.34
C VAL A 180 5.20 8.18 -5.63
N ILE A 181 4.99 7.30 -6.61
CA ILE A 181 5.64 7.36 -7.93
C ILE A 181 5.33 8.69 -8.61
N GLY A 182 4.06 9.11 -8.60
CA GLY A 182 3.62 10.39 -9.16
C GLY A 182 4.31 11.59 -8.49
N ILE A 183 4.35 11.61 -7.15
CA ILE A 183 5.01 12.64 -6.36
C ILE A 183 6.50 12.72 -6.70
N LEU A 184 7.21 11.59 -6.71
CA LEU A 184 8.64 11.55 -7.05
C LEU A 184 8.89 12.02 -8.48
N SER A 185 8.05 11.62 -9.43
CA SER A 185 8.11 12.07 -10.82
C SER A 185 7.89 13.57 -10.97
N ALA A 186 6.92 14.12 -10.22
CA ALA A 186 6.62 15.54 -10.21
C ALA A 186 7.76 16.35 -9.56
N LEU A 187 8.38 15.85 -8.49
CA LEU A 187 9.56 16.46 -7.87
C LEU A 187 10.74 16.51 -8.86
N LEU A 188 11.04 15.41 -9.53
CA LEU A 188 12.09 15.35 -10.57
C LEU A 188 11.81 16.29 -11.76
N SER A 189 10.56 16.40 -12.19
CA SER A 189 10.14 17.34 -13.23
C SER A 189 10.34 18.77 -12.77
N ARG A 190 9.96 19.09 -11.52
CA ARG A 190 10.09 20.41 -10.92
C ARG A 190 11.54 20.89 -10.85
N GLU A 191 12.50 20.01 -10.59
CA GLU A 191 13.94 20.36 -10.63
C GLU A 191 14.37 20.93 -11.98
N LYS A 192 13.76 20.50 -13.06
CA LYS A 192 14.06 20.93 -14.44
C LYS A 192 13.22 22.14 -14.87
N THR A 193 11.96 22.18 -14.49
CA THR A 193 10.98 23.16 -14.99
C THR A 193 10.76 24.32 -14.04
N ASN A 194 11.15 24.18 -12.78
CA ASN A 194 10.87 25.10 -11.69
C ASN A 194 9.36 25.35 -11.47
N MET A 195 8.50 24.42 -11.90
CA MET A 195 7.04 24.49 -11.81
C MET A 195 6.47 23.26 -11.11
N GLY A 196 5.46 23.49 -10.26
CA GLY A 196 4.63 22.44 -9.70
C GLY A 196 3.59 21.89 -10.69
N GLN A 197 2.92 20.82 -10.30
CA GLN A 197 1.86 20.21 -11.09
C GLN A 197 0.86 19.46 -10.21
N HIS A 198 -0.28 19.13 -10.80
CA HIS A 198 -1.31 18.31 -10.18
C HIS A 198 -1.17 16.86 -10.60
N ILE A 199 -1.46 15.95 -9.65
CA ILE A 199 -1.52 14.49 -9.85
C ILE A 199 -2.94 14.05 -9.50
N ASP A 200 -3.70 13.64 -10.50
CA ASP A 200 -5.01 12.98 -10.35
C ASP A 200 -4.79 11.48 -10.31
N MET A 201 -5.00 10.86 -9.14
CA MET A 201 -4.82 9.42 -8.90
C MET A 201 -6.18 8.76 -8.68
N SER A 202 -6.53 7.88 -9.59
CA SER A 202 -7.76 7.09 -9.53
C SER A 202 -7.46 5.66 -9.03
N LEU A 203 -8.21 5.21 -8.02
CA LEU A 203 -8.12 3.81 -7.57
C LEU A 203 -8.48 2.85 -8.70
N LEU A 204 -9.48 3.20 -9.53
CA LEU A 204 -9.87 2.37 -10.67
C LEU A 204 -8.77 2.27 -11.71
N ASP A 205 -8.14 3.40 -12.07
CA ASP A 205 -7.09 3.40 -13.09
C ASP A 205 -5.90 2.55 -12.68
N VAL A 206 -5.54 2.63 -11.39
CA VAL A 206 -4.50 1.77 -10.82
C VAL A 206 -4.89 0.30 -10.89
N GLN A 207 -6.11 -0.06 -10.54
CA GLN A 207 -6.59 -1.44 -10.63
C GLN A 207 -6.56 -1.96 -12.07
N ILE A 208 -7.01 -1.16 -13.05
CA ILE A 208 -6.93 -1.53 -14.47
C ILE A 208 -5.47 -1.70 -14.91
N SER A 209 -4.58 -0.81 -14.49
CA SER A 209 -3.14 -0.92 -14.78
C SER A 209 -2.54 -2.21 -14.21
N LEU A 210 -2.97 -2.64 -13.02
CA LEU A 210 -2.51 -3.86 -12.38
C LEU A 210 -3.01 -5.16 -13.03
N LEU A 211 -4.05 -5.11 -13.86
CA LEU A 211 -4.46 -6.27 -14.67
C LEU A 211 -3.40 -6.70 -15.67
N THR A 212 -2.53 -5.78 -16.10
CA THR A 212 -1.35 -6.04 -16.96
C THR A 212 -1.67 -6.86 -18.21
N TYR A 213 -0.97 -8.01 -18.38
CA TYR A 213 -1.15 -8.92 -19.54
C TYR A 213 -2.54 -9.58 -19.58
N MET A 214 -3.23 -9.73 -18.45
CA MET A 214 -4.58 -10.32 -18.44
C MET A 214 -5.59 -9.43 -19.18
N ALA A 215 -5.51 -8.12 -18.98
CA ALA A 215 -6.32 -7.17 -19.76
C ALA A 215 -5.97 -7.24 -21.27
N THR A 216 -4.67 -7.35 -21.60
CA THR A 216 -4.23 -7.50 -22.99
C THR A 216 -4.71 -8.81 -23.60
N MET A 217 -4.69 -9.91 -22.86
CA MET A 217 -5.21 -11.20 -23.31
C MET A 217 -6.71 -11.12 -23.64
N GLN A 218 -7.50 -10.47 -22.77
CA GLN A 218 -8.92 -10.25 -23.02
C GLN A 218 -9.16 -9.42 -24.27
N THR A 219 -8.45 -8.31 -24.44
CA THR A 219 -8.62 -7.44 -25.63
C THR A 219 -8.19 -8.10 -26.94
N LEU A 220 -7.27 -9.05 -26.92
CA LEU A 220 -6.82 -9.83 -28.08
C LEU A 220 -7.79 -10.97 -28.43
N SER A 221 -8.33 -11.64 -27.42
CA SER A 221 -9.18 -12.85 -27.61
C SER A 221 -10.67 -12.52 -27.64
N ASN A 222 -11.11 -11.40 -27.07
CA ASN A 222 -12.50 -11.10 -26.71
C ASN A 222 -13.14 -12.17 -25.80
N VAL A 223 -12.33 -12.85 -25.00
CA VAL A 223 -12.77 -13.85 -24.01
C VAL A 223 -12.39 -13.37 -22.62
N ASP A 224 -13.38 -13.29 -21.73
CA ASP A 224 -13.13 -12.95 -20.34
C ASP A 224 -12.41 -14.12 -19.65
N PRO A 225 -11.32 -13.82 -18.89
CA PRO A 225 -10.65 -14.87 -18.12
C PRO A 225 -11.54 -15.32 -16.94
N GLU A 226 -11.51 -16.63 -16.67
CA GLU A 226 -12.18 -17.20 -15.50
C GLU A 226 -11.23 -17.35 -14.31
N PRO A 227 -11.75 -17.39 -13.07
CA PRO A 227 -10.93 -17.69 -11.90
C PRO A 227 -10.39 -19.12 -11.98
N ILE A 228 -9.11 -19.28 -11.74
CA ILE A 228 -8.41 -20.58 -11.77
C ILE A 228 -7.79 -20.95 -10.41
N GLY A 229 -8.27 -20.33 -9.34
CA GLY A 229 -7.72 -20.53 -7.98
C GLY A 229 -6.25 -20.12 -7.90
N ASN A 230 -5.39 -21.04 -7.45
CA ASN A 230 -3.95 -20.82 -7.34
C ASN A 230 -3.16 -21.31 -8.58
N ALA A 231 -3.85 -21.82 -9.60
CA ALA A 231 -3.21 -22.33 -10.81
C ALA A 231 -2.69 -21.20 -11.72
N HIS A 232 -1.89 -21.56 -12.71
CA HIS A 232 -1.40 -20.65 -13.72
C HIS A 232 -1.95 -21.04 -15.10
N PHE A 233 -2.36 -20.07 -15.91
CA PHE A 233 -3.02 -20.27 -17.20
C PHE A 233 -2.08 -20.82 -18.31
N VAL A 234 -0.76 -20.90 -18.08
CA VAL A 234 0.23 -21.42 -19.05
C VAL A 234 1.12 -22.51 -18.45
N HIS A 235 1.51 -22.38 -17.18
CA HIS A 235 2.52 -23.23 -16.56
C HIS A 235 1.91 -24.32 -15.70
N VAL A 236 2.35 -25.56 -15.88
CA VAL A 236 1.92 -26.74 -15.11
C VAL A 236 3.13 -27.63 -14.79
N PRO A 237 3.29 -28.03 -13.51
CA PRO A 237 2.53 -27.60 -12.35
C PRO A 237 2.95 -26.19 -11.88
N TYR A 238 1.97 -25.37 -11.60
CA TYR A 238 2.12 -24.07 -10.94
C TYR A 238 0.87 -23.89 -10.08
N ASN A 239 0.90 -24.39 -8.83
CA ASN A 239 -0.28 -24.45 -7.97
C ASN A 239 0.13 -24.68 -6.51
N SER A 240 -0.87 -24.69 -5.62
CA SER A 240 -0.73 -25.19 -4.25
C SER A 240 -1.14 -26.68 -4.19
N PHE A 241 -0.35 -27.48 -3.49
CA PHE A 241 -0.54 -28.91 -3.34
C PHE A 241 -0.68 -29.28 -1.88
N THR A 242 -1.57 -30.26 -1.60
CA THR A 242 -1.77 -30.78 -0.25
C THR A 242 -0.57 -31.65 0.18
N THR A 243 -0.12 -31.45 1.41
CA THR A 243 0.90 -32.27 2.07
C THR A 243 0.30 -32.97 3.28
N LEU A 244 1.09 -33.76 4.00
CA LEU A 244 0.61 -34.44 5.20
C LEU A 244 0.08 -33.51 6.29
N ASP A 245 0.66 -32.31 6.41
CA ASP A 245 0.42 -31.36 7.50
C ASP A 245 0.01 -29.96 7.05
N GLY A 246 -0.28 -29.78 5.75
CA GLY A 246 -0.67 -28.47 5.21
C GLY A 246 -0.55 -28.39 3.70
N PHE A 247 0.19 -27.38 3.21
CA PHE A 247 0.30 -27.12 1.77
C PHE A 247 1.74 -26.74 1.39
N VAL A 248 2.08 -27.03 0.13
CA VAL A 248 3.28 -26.52 -0.54
C VAL A 248 2.87 -25.88 -1.87
N VAL A 249 3.40 -24.70 -2.17
CA VAL A 249 3.30 -24.10 -3.50
C VAL A 249 4.49 -24.55 -4.33
N ILE A 250 4.26 -24.99 -5.56
CA ILE A 250 5.30 -25.41 -6.53
C ILE A 250 5.07 -24.63 -7.82
N ALA A 251 6.16 -24.06 -8.38
CA ALA A 251 6.12 -23.26 -9.61
C ALA A 251 7.12 -23.80 -10.65
N VAL A 252 6.65 -24.59 -11.60
CA VAL A 252 7.44 -25.13 -12.71
C VAL A 252 7.20 -24.32 -13.98
N ILE A 253 8.12 -23.42 -14.30
CA ILE A 253 8.02 -22.55 -15.47
C ILE A 253 8.90 -22.98 -16.65
N THR A 254 9.80 -23.95 -16.44
CA THR A 254 10.70 -24.48 -17.47
C THR A 254 10.69 -26.01 -17.48
N ASP A 255 11.06 -26.61 -18.61
CA ASP A 255 11.19 -28.05 -18.70
C ASP A 255 12.33 -28.58 -17.79
N ALA A 256 13.37 -27.79 -17.54
CA ALA A 256 14.42 -28.15 -16.58
C ALA A 256 13.88 -28.27 -15.13
N PHE A 257 12.98 -27.36 -14.70
CA PHE A 257 12.33 -27.50 -13.40
C PHE A 257 11.36 -28.68 -13.34
N TRP A 258 10.76 -29.05 -14.48
CA TRP A 258 9.94 -30.25 -14.56
C TRP A 258 10.77 -31.52 -14.31
N GLU A 259 11.90 -31.68 -15.00
CA GLU A 259 12.80 -32.81 -14.79
C GLU A 259 13.34 -32.86 -13.35
N ALA A 260 13.71 -31.72 -12.79
CA ALA A 260 14.15 -31.64 -11.41
C ALA A 260 13.04 -32.06 -10.42
N LEU A 261 11.81 -31.60 -10.63
CA LEU A 261 10.66 -32.03 -9.84
C LEU A 261 10.45 -33.55 -9.91
N LEU A 262 10.47 -34.15 -11.12
CA LEU A 262 10.30 -35.57 -11.32
C LEU A 262 11.35 -36.39 -10.54
N ASN A 263 12.58 -35.93 -10.46
CA ASN A 263 13.65 -36.58 -9.71
C ASN A 263 13.40 -36.55 -8.18
N VAL A 264 12.70 -35.53 -7.68
CA VAL A 264 12.33 -35.43 -6.26
C VAL A 264 11.11 -36.28 -5.91
N VAL A 265 10.04 -36.15 -6.71
CA VAL A 265 8.77 -36.80 -6.40
C VAL A 265 8.76 -38.27 -6.80
N ASN A 266 9.57 -38.66 -7.78
CA ASN A 266 9.78 -40.02 -8.28
C ASN A 266 8.46 -40.76 -8.60
N VAL A 267 7.60 -40.17 -9.42
CA VAL A 267 6.32 -40.71 -9.89
C VAL A 267 6.49 -41.15 -11.33
N ASP A 268 6.55 -42.48 -11.57
CA ASP A 268 6.82 -43.06 -12.90
C ASP A 268 5.81 -42.60 -13.97
N ARG A 269 4.53 -42.52 -13.59
CA ARG A 269 3.48 -42.07 -14.52
C ARG A 269 3.73 -40.67 -15.08
N LEU A 270 4.35 -39.76 -14.31
CA LEU A 270 4.66 -38.41 -14.75
C LEU A 270 5.92 -38.32 -15.63
N ARG A 271 6.70 -39.42 -15.75
CA ARG A 271 7.87 -39.50 -16.65
C ARG A 271 7.49 -39.88 -18.09
N ASP A 272 6.20 -40.08 -18.39
CA ASP A 272 5.73 -40.31 -19.75
C ASP A 272 6.17 -39.16 -20.67
N PRO A 273 6.77 -39.46 -21.84
CA PRO A 273 7.23 -38.44 -22.82
C PRO A 273 6.15 -37.46 -23.23
N GLN A 274 4.87 -37.79 -23.14
CA GLN A 274 3.77 -36.85 -23.42
C GLN A 274 3.78 -35.62 -22.50
N PHE A 275 4.41 -35.67 -21.31
CA PHE A 275 4.48 -34.52 -20.37
C PHE A 275 5.78 -33.73 -20.49
N SER A 276 6.65 -34.07 -21.44
CA SER A 276 7.96 -33.41 -21.60
C SER A 276 7.87 -31.93 -21.95
N LYS A 277 6.81 -31.50 -22.65
CA LYS A 277 6.59 -30.14 -23.09
C LYS A 277 5.53 -29.40 -22.27
N SER A 278 5.78 -28.14 -21.97
CA SER A 278 4.87 -27.30 -21.19
C SER A 278 3.43 -27.27 -21.74
N ILE A 279 3.27 -27.19 -23.06
CA ILE A 279 1.96 -27.16 -23.71
C ILE A 279 1.17 -28.45 -23.51
N ASP A 280 1.85 -29.57 -23.44
CA ASP A 280 1.21 -30.87 -23.25
C ASP A 280 0.92 -31.11 -21.75
N ARG A 281 1.74 -30.59 -20.85
CA ARG A 281 1.42 -30.54 -19.42
C ARG A 281 0.16 -29.73 -19.15
N LEU A 282 -0.01 -28.59 -19.82
CA LEU A 282 -1.22 -27.76 -19.67
C LEU A 282 -2.49 -28.54 -20.05
N LYS A 283 -2.48 -29.31 -21.14
CA LYS A 283 -3.61 -30.12 -21.55
C LYS A 283 -3.94 -31.27 -20.57
N ASN A 284 -2.97 -31.65 -19.74
CA ASN A 284 -3.07 -32.74 -18.78
C ASN A 284 -3.00 -32.25 -17.32
N GLN A 285 -3.33 -30.99 -17.06
CA GLN A 285 -3.17 -30.35 -15.77
C GLN A 285 -3.82 -31.15 -14.64
N GLU A 286 -5.08 -31.47 -14.74
CA GLU A 286 -5.82 -32.26 -13.71
C GLU A 286 -5.14 -33.57 -13.34
N LEU A 287 -4.66 -34.31 -14.34
CA LEU A 287 -3.98 -35.57 -14.11
C LEU A 287 -2.65 -35.36 -13.39
N ILE A 288 -1.84 -34.42 -13.85
CA ILE A 288 -0.53 -34.08 -13.26
C ILE A 288 -0.69 -33.61 -11.81
N GLU A 289 -1.62 -32.69 -11.55
CA GLU A 289 -1.87 -32.15 -10.21
C GLU A 289 -2.46 -33.24 -9.28
N SER A 290 -3.31 -34.12 -9.78
CA SER A 290 -3.83 -35.26 -9.03
C SER A 290 -2.71 -36.23 -8.59
N GLU A 291 -1.80 -36.61 -9.50
CA GLU A 291 -0.67 -37.49 -9.18
C GLU A 291 0.32 -36.79 -8.19
N LEU A 292 0.56 -35.51 -8.37
CA LEU A 292 1.39 -34.74 -7.44
C LEU A 292 0.75 -34.67 -6.05
N ASN A 293 -0.54 -34.39 -5.94
CA ASN A 293 -1.24 -34.37 -4.64
C ASN A 293 -1.17 -35.73 -3.93
N LYS A 294 -1.28 -36.83 -4.64
CA LYS A 294 -1.15 -38.19 -4.04
C LYS A 294 0.21 -38.38 -3.38
N ILE A 295 1.29 -38.02 -4.04
CA ILE A 295 2.63 -38.24 -3.50
C ILE A 295 2.98 -37.18 -2.44
N LEU A 296 2.63 -35.92 -2.67
CA LEU A 296 2.96 -34.85 -1.76
C LEU A 296 2.24 -34.95 -0.42
N SER A 297 1.02 -35.52 -0.38
CA SER A 297 0.28 -35.81 0.85
C SER A 297 0.92 -36.87 1.74
N THR A 298 1.92 -37.60 1.28
CA THR A 298 2.58 -38.70 2.04
C THR A 298 3.61 -38.22 3.05
N LYS A 299 4.09 -36.96 2.95
CA LYS A 299 5.12 -36.41 3.83
C LYS A 299 4.80 -34.95 4.23
N PRO A 300 5.39 -34.43 5.34
CA PRO A 300 5.19 -33.07 5.78
C PRO A 300 5.70 -32.02 4.78
N SER A 301 5.12 -30.84 4.81
CA SER A 301 5.52 -29.67 3.98
C SER A 301 7.00 -29.38 4.06
N ALA A 302 7.58 -29.37 5.27
CA ALA A 302 8.99 -29.09 5.48
C ALA A 302 9.93 -30.09 4.77
N TYR A 303 9.53 -31.38 4.66
CA TYR A 303 10.30 -32.38 3.91
C TYR A 303 10.34 -32.01 2.42
N TRP A 304 9.18 -31.73 1.83
CA TRP A 304 9.09 -31.42 0.41
C TRP A 304 9.77 -30.10 0.05
N ILE A 305 9.58 -29.07 0.85
CA ILE A 305 10.23 -27.76 0.63
C ILE A 305 11.75 -27.90 0.63
N ARG A 306 12.31 -28.67 1.59
CA ARG A 306 13.76 -28.91 1.62
C ARG A 306 14.23 -29.67 0.37
N ALA A 307 13.60 -30.80 0.03
CA ALA A 307 14.01 -31.62 -1.10
C ALA A 307 13.87 -30.88 -2.45
N LEU A 308 12.83 -30.08 -2.61
CA LEU A 308 12.60 -29.29 -3.82
C LEU A 308 13.59 -28.12 -3.92
N ASN A 309 13.89 -27.45 -2.83
CA ASN A 309 14.90 -26.38 -2.80
C ASN A 309 16.32 -26.90 -3.08
N GLU A 310 16.70 -28.08 -2.56
CA GLU A 310 17.97 -28.74 -2.88
C GLU A 310 18.06 -29.06 -4.37
N ALA A 311 16.95 -29.44 -4.99
CA ALA A 311 16.84 -29.66 -6.44
C ALA A 311 16.63 -28.36 -7.25
N LYS A 312 16.63 -27.19 -6.61
CA LYS A 312 16.42 -25.87 -7.22
C LYS A 312 15.06 -25.73 -7.92
N VAL A 313 14.05 -26.45 -7.49
CA VAL A 313 12.66 -26.29 -7.93
C VAL A 313 12.03 -25.17 -7.10
N PRO A 314 11.48 -24.10 -7.69
CA PRO A 314 10.82 -23.04 -6.95
C PRO A 314 9.61 -23.58 -6.17
N CYS A 315 9.67 -23.47 -4.85
CA CYS A 315 8.61 -23.92 -3.95
C CYS A 315 8.63 -23.13 -2.64
N GLY A 316 7.52 -23.16 -1.91
CA GLY A 316 7.42 -22.52 -0.59
C GLY A 316 6.17 -22.94 0.18
N PRO A 317 6.11 -22.66 1.49
CA PRO A 317 4.94 -22.91 2.30
C PRO A 317 3.85 -21.85 2.05
N ILE A 318 2.61 -22.16 2.41
CA ILE A 318 1.57 -21.17 2.65
C ILE A 318 1.60 -20.81 4.14
N ASN A 319 2.27 -19.72 4.47
CA ASN A 319 2.45 -19.28 5.84
C ASN A 319 1.20 -18.57 6.39
N THR A 320 0.92 -18.78 7.66
CA THR A 320 0.08 -17.86 8.45
C THR A 320 0.80 -16.54 8.69
N PHE A 321 0.10 -15.50 9.13
CA PHE A 321 0.74 -14.23 9.51
C PHE A 321 1.82 -14.45 10.58
N SER A 322 1.56 -15.26 11.61
CA SER A 322 2.53 -15.54 12.67
C SER A 322 3.83 -16.13 12.11
N GLN A 323 3.70 -17.10 11.20
CA GLN A 323 4.85 -17.74 10.55
C GLN A 323 5.60 -16.75 9.65
N ALA A 324 4.88 -16.01 8.81
CA ALA A 324 5.51 -15.03 7.92
C ALA A 324 6.23 -13.90 8.68
N LEU A 325 5.61 -13.37 9.75
CA LEU A 325 6.19 -12.28 10.54
C LEU A 325 7.36 -12.72 11.43
N SER A 326 7.55 -14.02 11.64
CA SER A 326 8.68 -14.62 12.39
C SER A 326 9.71 -15.31 11.48
N ASP A 327 9.51 -15.29 10.17
CA ASP A 327 10.43 -15.89 9.21
C ASP A 327 11.81 -15.22 9.26
N GLU A 328 12.88 -16.01 9.23
CA GLU A 328 14.27 -15.53 9.36
C GLU A 328 14.66 -14.55 8.24
N GLN A 329 14.18 -14.77 7.00
CA GLN A 329 14.45 -13.86 5.89
C GLN A 329 13.72 -12.54 6.06
N VAL A 330 12.47 -12.56 6.55
CA VAL A 330 11.67 -11.37 6.84
C VAL A 330 12.32 -10.54 7.94
N LEU A 331 12.79 -11.18 9.00
CA LEU A 331 13.51 -10.53 10.11
C LEU A 331 14.87 -10.01 9.66
N HIS A 332 15.67 -10.80 8.91
CA HIS A 332 16.96 -10.39 8.37
C HIS A 332 16.83 -9.15 7.48
N ARG A 333 15.74 -9.04 6.71
CA ARG A 333 15.43 -7.89 5.85
C ARG A 333 14.87 -6.70 6.61
N ASN A 334 14.83 -6.76 7.95
CA ASN A 334 14.25 -5.72 8.81
C ASN A 334 12.82 -5.31 8.38
N MET A 335 12.01 -6.32 8.04
CA MET A 335 10.63 -6.08 7.62
C MET A 335 9.65 -6.07 8.78
N ILE A 336 10.10 -6.41 9.98
CA ILE A 336 9.38 -6.19 11.25
C ILE A 336 10.24 -5.27 12.09
N VAL A 337 9.73 -4.05 12.32
CA VAL A 337 10.43 -3.01 13.07
C VAL A 337 9.69 -2.70 14.36
N GLU A 338 10.43 -2.29 15.38
CA GLU A 338 9.88 -1.76 16.61
C GLU A 338 9.84 -0.23 16.54
N VAL A 339 8.64 0.33 16.72
CA VAL A 339 8.42 1.77 16.74
C VAL A 339 7.94 2.16 18.13
N GLU A 340 8.53 3.19 18.71
CA GLU A 340 8.12 3.70 20.01
C GLU A 340 6.71 4.28 19.95
N HIS A 341 5.96 4.16 21.03
CA HIS A 341 4.69 4.85 21.20
C HIS A 341 4.93 6.18 21.92
N PRO A 342 4.23 7.27 21.60
CA PRO A 342 4.45 8.57 22.23
C PRO A 342 4.26 8.53 23.78
N ASP A 343 3.40 7.64 24.28
CA ASP A 343 3.19 7.43 25.72
C ASP A 343 4.10 6.32 26.30
N GLY A 344 5.19 5.99 25.60
CA GLY A 344 6.15 4.95 25.99
C GLY A 344 5.73 3.54 25.56
N GLY A 345 6.68 2.62 25.60
CA GLY A 345 6.52 1.26 25.06
C GLY A 345 6.74 1.22 23.54
N LYS A 346 6.73 -0.01 23.00
CA LYS A 346 7.04 -0.23 21.58
C LYS A 346 5.97 -1.09 20.92
N VAL A 347 5.74 -0.85 19.65
CA VAL A 347 4.81 -1.62 18.81
C VAL A 347 5.59 -2.17 17.62
N LYS A 348 5.39 -3.46 17.32
CA LYS A 348 5.93 -4.09 16.11
C LYS A 348 5.02 -3.81 14.91
N MET A 349 5.62 -3.43 13.79
CA MET A 349 4.89 -3.15 12.56
C MET A 349 5.74 -3.43 11.33
N PRO A 350 5.15 -3.55 10.12
CA PRO A 350 5.92 -3.74 8.90
C PRO A 350 6.90 -2.60 8.64
N GLY A 351 8.16 -2.95 8.31
CA GLY A 351 9.21 -2.00 7.94
C GLY A 351 9.11 -1.50 6.50
N ASN A 352 10.00 -0.57 6.13
CA ASN A 352 10.10 -0.08 4.76
C ASN A 352 10.80 -1.12 3.86
N PRO A 353 10.16 -1.58 2.75
CA PRO A 353 10.76 -2.54 1.83
C PRO A 353 11.85 -1.94 0.92
N VAL A 354 11.93 -0.62 0.78
CA VAL A 354 12.92 0.07 -0.06
C VAL A 354 14.26 0.11 0.65
N LYS A 355 15.21 -0.70 0.20
CA LYS A 355 16.55 -0.82 0.77
C LYS A 355 17.57 -0.17 -0.16
N LEU A 356 17.99 1.06 0.15
CA LEU A 356 18.95 1.83 -0.65
C LEU A 356 20.39 1.64 -0.14
N SER A 357 21.37 1.57 -1.01
CA SER A 357 22.77 1.26 -0.64
C SER A 357 23.51 2.43 0.02
N HIS A 358 23.12 3.69 -0.29
CA HIS A 358 23.79 4.89 0.24
C HIS A 358 22.92 5.71 1.20
N THR A 359 21.62 5.80 0.92
CA THR A 359 20.64 6.54 1.72
C THR A 359 19.78 5.58 2.53
N ASN A 360 20.42 4.64 3.21
CA ASN A 360 19.82 3.47 3.85
C ASN A 360 19.49 3.66 5.33
N GLU A 361 19.45 4.90 5.82
CA GLU A 361 19.07 5.18 7.20
C GLU A 361 17.62 4.75 7.44
N GLU A 362 17.42 3.74 8.27
CA GLU A 362 16.11 3.30 8.74
C GLU A 362 15.89 3.84 10.15
N SER A 363 15.07 4.88 10.27
CA SER A 363 14.65 5.42 11.56
C SER A 363 13.14 5.65 11.53
N TYR A 364 12.49 5.32 12.64
CA TYR A 364 11.04 5.41 12.78
C TYR A 364 10.69 6.19 14.01
N SER A 365 10.08 7.37 13.85
CA SER A 365 9.48 8.11 14.95
C SER A 365 8.05 7.63 15.21
N PRO A 366 7.55 7.79 16.45
CA PRO A 366 6.21 7.36 16.80
C PRO A 366 5.13 8.10 15.99
N PRO A 367 3.95 7.46 15.79
CA PRO A 367 2.77 8.17 15.29
C PRO A 367 2.37 9.27 16.28
N PRO A 368 1.98 10.46 15.81
CA PRO A 368 1.78 11.62 16.67
C PRO A 368 0.42 11.62 17.39
N HIS A 369 0.34 12.21 18.57
CA HIS A 369 -0.93 12.67 19.13
C HIS A 369 -1.54 13.76 18.25
N LEU A 370 -2.87 13.90 18.28
CA LEU A 370 -3.59 14.92 17.53
C LEU A 370 -3.11 16.31 17.92
N GLY A 371 -2.58 17.06 16.96
CA GLY A 371 -2.13 18.42 17.13
C GLY A 371 -0.86 18.60 17.95
N SER A 372 -0.14 17.52 18.30
CA SER A 372 1.06 17.61 19.15
C SER A 372 2.20 18.43 18.58
N HIS A 373 2.18 18.73 17.27
CA HIS A 373 3.21 19.54 16.61
C HIS A 373 2.66 20.87 16.09
N THR A 374 1.44 21.29 16.49
CA THR A 374 0.80 22.49 15.96
C THR A 374 1.65 23.75 16.19
N LYS A 375 2.10 23.98 17.43
CA LYS A 375 2.92 25.15 17.77
C LYS A 375 4.26 25.15 17.05
N GLU A 376 4.95 23.99 17.05
CA GLU A 376 6.24 23.78 16.37
C GLU A 376 6.15 24.11 14.89
N ILE A 377 5.22 23.47 14.17
CA ILE A 377 5.07 23.62 12.72
C ILE A 377 4.70 25.07 12.34
N LEU A 378 3.82 25.71 13.07
CA LEU A 378 3.45 27.11 12.79
C LEU A 378 4.62 28.07 13.01
N ARG A 379 5.48 27.83 14.01
CA ARG A 379 6.72 28.60 14.18
C ARG A 379 7.71 28.34 13.04
N ASP A 380 7.92 27.06 12.69
CA ASP A 380 8.98 26.65 11.77
C ASP A 380 8.62 26.91 10.31
N TRP A 381 7.40 26.59 9.88
CA TRP A 381 6.99 26.73 8.48
C TRP A 381 6.40 28.10 8.18
N SER A 382 5.55 28.63 9.07
CA SER A 382 4.83 29.91 8.84
C SER A 382 5.46 31.11 9.56
N LYS A 383 6.47 30.90 10.40
CA LYS A 383 7.15 31.95 11.18
C LYS A 383 6.21 32.75 12.10
N TYR A 384 5.19 32.07 12.64
CA TYR A 384 4.24 32.69 13.55
C TYR A 384 4.87 32.98 14.91
N SER A 385 4.54 34.14 15.50
CA SER A 385 4.85 34.43 16.89
C SER A 385 3.97 33.63 17.86
N ASP A 386 4.43 33.49 19.10
CA ASP A 386 3.67 32.81 20.14
C ASP A 386 2.33 33.52 20.41
N ASP A 387 2.30 34.84 20.36
CA ASP A 387 1.06 35.61 20.54
C ASP A 387 0.04 35.30 19.42
N LYS A 388 0.48 35.20 18.17
CA LYS A 388 -0.41 34.81 17.04
C LYS A 388 -0.93 33.39 17.21
N ILE A 389 -0.07 32.48 17.60
CA ILE A 389 -0.45 31.06 17.84
C ILE A 389 -1.48 31.02 18.99
N GLN A 390 -1.24 31.75 20.08
CA GLN A 390 -2.16 31.77 21.21
C GLN A 390 -3.52 32.41 20.84
N ALA A 391 -3.54 33.45 20.02
CA ALA A 391 -4.77 34.05 19.50
C ALA A 391 -5.60 33.01 18.70
N LEU A 392 -4.97 32.32 17.76
CA LEU A 392 -5.63 31.27 16.98
C LEU A 392 -6.16 30.10 17.83
N MET A 393 -5.47 29.75 18.92
CA MET A 393 -5.95 28.76 19.88
C MET A 393 -7.18 29.26 20.64
N ASN A 394 -7.17 30.51 21.10
CA ASN A 394 -8.29 31.13 21.83
C ASN A 394 -9.55 31.23 20.95
N GLU A 395 -9.39 31.41 19.66
CA GLU A 395 -10.47 31.47 18.65
C GLU A 395 -10.90 30.08 18.15
N ASN A 396 -10.30 29.00 18.67
CA ASN A 396 -10.53 27.61 18.23
C ASN A 396 -10.29 27.39 16.71
N ILE A 397 -9.34 28.09 16.14
CA ILE A 397 -8.90 27.87 14.75
C ILE A 397 -7.88 26.73 14.68
N ILE A 398 -7.05 26.60 15.69
CA ILE A 398 -6.08 25.51 15.87
C ILE A 398 -6.23 24.90 17.26
N GLN A 399 -5.76 23.67 17.39
CA GLN A 399 -5.61 23.00 18.67
C GLN A 399 -4.19 22.47 18.81
N SER A 400 -3.61 22.58 20.01
CA SER A 400 -2.37 21.94 20.39
C SER A 400 -2.59 21.15 21.68
N VAL A 401 -1.97 19.98 21.75
CA VAL A 401 -1.81 19.24 23.00
C VAL A 401 -0.40 19.58 23.48
N ASP A 402 -0.28 20.07 24.72
CA ASP A 402 1.01 20.39 25.34
C ASP A 402 1.72 19.12 25.79
#